data_36769ef0843c85163f1f55dce6250ce5
#
_entry.id   36769ef0843c85163f1f55dce6250ce5
#
_cell.length_a   1.000
_cell.length_b   1.000
_cell.length_c   1.000
_cell.angle_alpha   90.00
_cell.angle_beta   90.00
_cell.angle_gamma   90.00
#
_symmetry.space_group_name_H-M   'P 1'
#
loop_
_entity.id
_entity.type
_entity.pdbx_description
1 polymer ?
#
loop_
_entity_poly.entity_id
_entity_poly.type
_entity_poly.pdbx_seq_one_letter_code
_entity_poly.pdbx_strand_id
1 'polypeptide(L)'
;MDFRPSHERLLIISHTPHYRRDGEIVGWGATIREIDHLATLFERVVHIAPLHADAAPVSSLPYQSSRVRLRPVAPGGGARLRDKLSIPLRYPGYARAILQERRAADVIHVRSPANISLLALMILAMLRGPQVRWAKYAGDWNRTGPEPWSYRFQRWWLAHGLHRGLVTVNGRWPKQAPHIRSFLNPCLTEAELKEGADASRSKRLGKPVQLLFVGRLESAKGADVCVETVVHLKEAGVAARLDLIGEGEERRVLECKAIDLGVAESAKFHGGLPRERLGQFYARAHFILLPSESEGWPKVLSEAMAYGAVPMASAVSSIPQYLNAFSAGHAINSRDPHLFGSAIETYVGAPALWKEHSMNALKAAKQFSYDNYLRAVRNLLNLPFSERTCA
;
A
#
# COMPACT_ATOMS: atom_id res chain seq x y z
N MET A 1 3.71 -2.53 -23.00
CA MET A 1 2.91 -1.64 -23.88
C MET A 1 3.48 -0.24 -23.79
N ASP A 2 3.87 0.35 -24.91
CA ASP A 2 4.31 1.75 -24.92
C ASP A 2 3.09 2.67 -24.95
N PHE A 3 2.81 3.29 -23.81
CA PHE A 3 1.78 4.31 -23.73
C PHE A 3 2.36 5.64 -24.22
N ARG A 4 1.79 6.24 -25.26
CA ARG A 4 2.10 7.65 -25.56
C ARG A 4 1.42 8.52 -24.51
N PRO A 5 2.12 9.53 -23.94
CA PRO A 5 1.53 10.45 -23.00
C PRO A 5 0.43 11.28 -23.65
N SER A 6 -0.60 11.58 -22.90
CA SER A 6 -1.50 12.68 -23.24
C SER A 6 -0.74 14.01 -23.13
N HIS A 7 -1.19 15.05 -23.82
CA HIS A 7 -0.65 16.41 -23.66
C HIS A 7 -1.06 17.07 -22.34
N GLU A 8 -1.64 16.29 -21.41
CA GLU A 8 -2.14 16.79 -20.15
C GLU A 8 -1.06 16.82 -19.07
N ARG A 9 -1.20 17.78 -18.15
CA ARG A 9 -0.32 18.01 -17.01
C ARG A 9 -1.04 17.61 -15.73
N LEU A 10 -0.42 16.71 -14.98
CA LEU A 10 -0.94 16.18 -13.74
C LEU A 10 -0.35 16.91 -12.54
N LEU A 11 -1.20 17.38 -11.64
CA LEU A 11 -0.82 17.83 -10.30
C LEU A 11 -1.21 16.77 -9.27
N ILE A 12 -0.22 16.22 -8.57
CA ILE A 12 -0.43 15.29 -7.45
C ILE A 12 -0.23 16.03 -6.14
N ILE A 13 -1.16 15.87 -5.20
CA ILE A 13 -1.07 16.42 -3.84
C ILE A 13 -1.13 15.27 -2.87
N SER A 14 -0.07 15.08 -2.07
CA SER A 14 0.01 13.99 -1.11
C SER A 14 0.82 14.35 0.13
N HIS A 15 0.74 13.49 1.15
CA HIS A 15 1.58 13.53 2.34
C HIS A 15 2.79 12.59 2.23
N THR A 16 3.10 12.07 1.04
CA THR A 16 4.22 11.16 0.83
C THR A 16 5.51 11.79 1.31
N PRO A 17 6.20 11.23 2.30
CA PRO A 17 7.42 11.80 2.83
C PRO A 17 8.55 11.71 1.80
N HIS A 18 9.30 12.80 1.67
CA HIS A 18 10.52 12.87 0.88
C HIS A 18 11.68 13.30 1.78
N TYR A 19 12.87 12.94 1.36
CA TYR A 19 14.12 13.14 2.11
C TYR A 19 15.25 13.50 1.13
N ARG A 20 16.37 13.93 1.68
CA ARG A 20 17.62 14.07 0.91
C ARG A 20 18.55 12.90 1.25
N ARG A 21 19.06 12.22 0.22
CA ARG A 21 20.07 11.16 0.33
C ARG A 21 21.09 11.35 -0.79
N ASP A 22 22.36 11.53 -0.43
CA ASP A 22 23.49 11.69 -1.37
C ASP A 22 23.27 12.78 -2.44
N GLY A 23 22.65 13.90 -2.04
CA GLY A 23 22.35 15.03 -2.92
C GLY A 23 21.05 14.88 -3.71
N GLU A 24 20.46 13.69 -3.78
CA GLU A 24 19.21 13.42 -4.48
C GLU A 24 17.98 13.51 -3.57
N ILE A 25 16.83 13.76 -4.17
CA ILE A 25 15.55 13.68 -3.47
C ILE A 25 14.97 12.29 -3.66
N VAL A 26 14.75 11.61 -2.54
CA VAL A 26 14.12 10.31 -2.49
C VAL A 26 12.80 10.40 -1.71
N GLY A 27 11.82 9.56 -2.05
CA GLY A 27 10.55 9.50 -1.33
C GLY A 27 10.13 8.06 -1.03
N TRP A 28 9.05 7.88 -0.29
CA TRP A 28 8.56 6.55 0.05
C TRP A 28 8.34 5.68 -1.19
N GLY A 29 9.18 4.65 -1.34
CA GLY A 29 9.35 3.91 -2.57
C GLY A 29 8.06 3.35 -3.18
N ALA A 30 7.13 2.87 -2.36
CA ALA A 30 5.85 2.35 -2.84
C ALA A 30 4.99 3.41 -3.57
N THR A 31 5.08 4.68 -3.16
CA THR A 31 4.39 5.80 -3.84
C THR A 31 5.19 6.33 -5.00
N ILE A 32 6.51 6.43 -4.87
CA ILE A 32 7.39 6.89 -5.95
C ILE A 32 7.21 6.01 -7.19
N ARG A 33 7.28 4.68 -7.04
CA ARG A 33 7.05 3.73 -8.13
C ARG A 33 5.69 3.91 -8.80
N GLU A 34 4.63 4.10 -8.00
CA GLU A 34 3.28 4.33 -8.53
C GLU A 34 3.22 5.63 -9.35
N ILE A 35 3.88 6.70 -8.87
CA ILE A 35 3.92 8.00 -9.57
C ILE A 35 4.76 7.92 -10.83
N ASP A 36 5.90 7.23 -10.82
CA ASP A 36 6.74 7.03 -12.00
C ASP A 36 5.98 6.31 -13.12
N HIS A 37 5.26 5.24 -12.79
CA HIS A 37 4.41 4.57 -13.76
C HIS A 37 3.27 5.47 -14.22
N LEU A 38 2.60 6.18 -13.29
CA LEU A 38 1.52 7.11 -13.64
C LEU A 38 2.00 8.23 -14.56
N ALA A 39 3.24 8.71 -14.38
CA ALA A 39 3.83 9.75 -15.21
C ALA A 39 3.97 9.38 -16.70
N THR A 40 3.91 8.09 -17.02
CA THR A 40 3.92 7.64 -18.43
C THR A 40 2.66 8.07 -19.19
N LEU A 41 1.56 8.36 -18.50
CA LEU A 41 0.29 8.80 -19.11
C LEU A 41 0.22 10.31 -19.35
N PHE A 42 1.14 11.11 -18.81
CA PHE A 42 1.08 12.56 -18.80
C PHE A 42 2.35 13.19 -19.40
N GLU A 43 2.19 14.38 -19.96
CA GLU A 43 3.34 15.16 -20.46
C GLU A 43 4.25 15.60 -19.31
N ARG A 44 3.66 16.09 -18.23
CA ARG A 44 4.35 16.55 -17.03
C ARG A 44 3.57 16.22 -15.78
N VAL A 45 4.28 15.87 -14.72
CA VAL A 45 3.71 15.63 -13.39
C VAL A 45 4.38 16.54 -12.39
N VAL A 46 3.60 17.29 -11.64
CA VAL A 46 4.06 18.03 -10.47
C VAL A 46 3.53 17.34 -9.22
N HIS A 47 4.43 16.98 -8.31
CA HIS A 47 4.06 16.35 -7.04
C HIS A 47 4.31 17.32 -5.88
N ILE A 48 3.24 17.83 -5.26
CA ILE A 48 3.31 18.60 -4.02
C ILE A 48 3.33 17.62 -2.85
N ALA A 49 4.44 17.58 -2.12
CA ALA A 49 4.61 16.67 -0.99
C ALA A 49 5.65 17.20 0.02
N PRO A 50 5.61 16.74 1.29
CA PRO A 50 6.54 17.17 2.31
C PRO A 50 7.96 16.68 2.04
N LEU A 51 8.95 17.56 2.30
CA LEU A 51 10.37 17.26 2.32
C LEU A 51 10.87 17.34 3.76
N HIS A 52 11.29 16.22 4.32
CA HIS A 52 11.80 16.08 5.67
C HIS A 52 13.32 16.32 5.70
N ALA A 53 13.82 16.77 6.86
CA ALA A 53 15.24 16.94 7.10
C ALA A 53 15.90 15.66 7.67
N ASP A 54 15.09 14.70 8.09
CA ASP A 54 15.55 13.45 8.68
C ASP A 54 16.26 12.56 7.66
N ALA A 55 17.00 11.55 8.13
CA ALA A 55 17.62 10.55 7.27
C ALA A 55 16.55 9.73 6.51
N ALA A 56 16.83 9.48 5.24
CA ALA A 56 15.92 8.72 4.39
C ALA A 56 15.85 7.24 4.83
N PRO A 57 14.65 6.68 5.03
CA PRO A 57 14.48 5.24 5.22
C PRO A 57 15.06 4.44 4.05
N VAL A 58 15.54 3.22 4.32
CA VAL A 58 16.13 2.32 3.31
C VAL A 58 15.17 2.05 2.14
N SER A 59 13.86 2.02 2.40
CA SER A 59 12.81 1.80 1.39
C SER A 59 12.52 3.03 0.50
N SER A 60 13.20 4.16 0.72
CA SER A 60 13.02 5.36 -0.09
C SER A 60 13.73 5.22 -1.44
N LEU A 61 13.07 5.71 -2.50
CA LEU A 61 13.55 5.65 -3.88
C LEU A 61 13.55 7.04 -4.52
N PRO A 62 14.49 7.34 -5.45
CA PRO A 62 14.39 8.52 -6.30
C PRO A 62 13.31 8.32 -7.38
N TYR A 63 12.82 9.42 -7.95
CA TYR A 63 12.02 9.35 -9.18
C TYR A 63 12.89 8.89 -10.35
N GLN A 64 12.36 7.95 -11.14
CA GLN A 64 13.00 7.48 -12.37
C GLN A 64 12.52 8.28 -13.58
N SER A 65 11.33 8.83 -13.53
CA SER A 65 10.74 9.60 -14.62
C SER A 65 11.19 11.07 -14.59
N SER A 66 11.84 11.54 -15.65
CA SER A 66 12.19 12.95 -15.84
C SER A 66 10.99 13.89 -15.98
N ARG A 67 9.78 13.34 -16.17
CA ARG A 67 8.52 14.10 -16.23
C ARG A 67 8.03 14.52 -14.86
N VAL A 68 8.52 13.92 -13.77
CA VAL A 68 8.09 14.22 -12.40
C VAL A 68 8.95 15.29 -11.79
N ARG A 69 8.31 16.37 -11.33
CA ARG A 69 8.96 17.44 -10.56
C ARG A 69 8.34 17.50 -9.17
N LEU A 70 9.15 17.33 -8.13
CA LEU A 70 8.71 17.61 -6.76
C LEU A 70 8.58 19.12 -6.54
N ARG A 71 7.43 19.53 -5.98
CA ARG A 71 7.21 20.83 -5.36
C ARG A 71 7.21 20.63 -3.85
N PRO A 72 8.35 20.83 -3.19
CA PRO A 72 8.45 20.53 -1.76
C PRO A 72 7.65 21.52 -0.92
N VAL A 73 7.05 20.99 0.15
CA VAL A 73 6.39 21.74 1.21
C VAL A 73 6.96 21.32 2.56
N ALA A 74 6.79 22.18 3.58
CA ALA A 74 7.23 21.84 4.92
C ALA A 74 6.41 20.65 5.48
N PRO A 75 7.02 19.68 6.18
CA PRO A 75 6.30 18.62 6.84
C PRO A 75 5.38 19.17 7.92
N GLY A 76 4.21 18.55 8.08
CA GLY A 76 3.22 18.92 9.09
C GLY A 76 2.52 17.69 9.64
N GLY A 77 2.36 17.65 10.96
CA GLY A 77 1.86 16.48 11.70
C GLY A 77 3.00 15.64 12.26
N GLY A 78 2.65 14.71 13.12
CA GLY A 78 3.54 13.81 13.83
C GLY A 78 2.83 13.17 15.01
N ALA A 79 3.50 12.28 15.73
CA ALA A 79 2.94 11.58 16.88
C ALA A 79 2.74 12.51 18.09
N ARG A 80 3.61 13.50 18.27
CA ARG A 80 3.62 14.40 19.43
C ARG A 80 2.54 15.47 19.30
N LEU A 81 1.97 15.91 20.42
CA LEU A 81 0.92 16.94 20.46
C LEU A 81 1.38 18.26 19.80
N ARG A 82 2.63 18.69 20.07
CA ARG A 82 3.23 19.89 19.46
C ARG A 82 3.26 19.82 17.92
N ASP A 83 3.48 18.64 17.36
CA ASP A 83 3.52 18.43 15.91
C ASP A 83 2.12 18.61 15.30
N LYS A 84 1.09 18.14 16.04
CA LYS A 84 -0.31 18.33 15.65
C LYS A 84 -0.74 19.79 15.71
N LEU A 85 -0.30 20.54 16.73
CA LEU A 85 -0.57 21.97 16.89
C LEU A 85 0.13 22.81 15.81
N SER A 86 1.22 22.35 15.23
CA SER A 86 1.93 23.04 14.13
C SER A 86 1.21 22.95 12.77
N ILE A 87 0.23 22.05 12.60
CA ILE A 87 -0.45 21.82 11.32
C ILE A 87 -1.08 23.10 10.73
N PRO A 88 -1.84 23.93 11.48
CA PRO A 88 -2.42 25.15 10.96
C PRO A 88 -1.38 26.14 10.44
N LEU A 89 -0.20 26.20 11.05
CA LEU A 89 0.90 27.05 10.63
C LEU A 89 1.49 26.67 9.26
N ARG A 90 1.27 25.43 8.81
CA ARG A 90 1.71 24.93 7.50
C ARG A 90 0.70 25.23 6.40
N TYR A 91 -0.57 25.47 6.73
CA TYR A 91 -1.64 25.68 5.76
C TYR A 91 -1.41 26.83 4.78
N PRO A 92 -0.88 28.01 5.17
CA PRO A 92 -0.58 29.07 4.20
C PRO A 92 0.43 28.63 3.12
N GLY A 93 1.48 27.89 3.52
CA GLY A 93 2.47 27.33 2.59
C GLY A 93 1.86 26.29 1.65
N TYR A 94 1.03 25.39 2.18
CA TYR A 94 0.31 24.40 1.38
C TYR A 94 -0.67 25.06 0.39
N ALA A 95 -1.46 26.03 0.87
CA ALA A 95 -2.40 26.76 0.03
C ALA A 95 -1.67 27.49 -1.11
N ARG A 96 -0.56 28.18 -0.81
CA ARG A 96 0.25 28.87 -1.82
C ARG A 96 0.75 27.89 -2.89
N ALA A 97 1.32 26.73 -2.49
CA ALA A 97 1.82 25.74 -3.43
C ALA A 97 0.69 25.19 -4.31
N ILE A 98 -0.45 24.83 -3.72
CA ILE A 98 -1.62 24.31 -4.44
C ILE A 98 -2.17 25.36 -5.42
N LEU A 99 -2.35 26.60 -4.98
CA LEU A 99 -2.89 27.70 -5.80
C LEU A 99 -1.98 28.06 -6.96
N GLN A 100 -0.66 27.98 -6.78
CA GLN A 100 0.32 28.26 -7.84
C GLN A 100 0.32 27.15 -8.89
N GLU A 101 0.50 25.89 -8.48
CA GLU A 101 0.69 24.76 -9.40
C GLU A 101 -0.62 24.35 -10.12
N ARG A 102 -1.81 24.53 -9.49
CA ARG A 102 -3.09 24.15 -10.11
C ARG A 102 -3.40 24.93 -11.40
N ARG A 103 -2.85 26.15 -11.56
CA ARG A 103 -3.12 26.98 -12.74
C ARG A 103 -2.58 26.39 -14.03
N ALA A 104 -1.52 25.59 -13.90
CA ALA A 104 -0.87 24.93 -15.02
C ALA A 104 -1.26 23.44 -15.13
N ALA A 105 -2.18 22.95 -14.30
CA ALA A 105 -2.60 21.56 -14.28
C ALA A 105 -3.91 21.39 -15.06
N ASP A 106 -4.01 20.31 -15.84
CA ASP A 106 -5.21 19.88 -16.53
C ASP A 106 -5.99 18.85 -15.68
N VAL A 107 -5.24 18.02 -14.95
CA VAL A 107 -5.77 17.01 -14.02
C VAL A 107 -5.18 17.24 -12.63
N ILE A 108 -6.02 17.15 -11.58
CA ILE A 108 -5.56 17.16 -10.18
C ILE A 108 -5.86 15.81 -9.52
N HIS A 109 -4.83 15.21 -8.93
CA HIS A 109 -4.90 14.00 -8.14
C HIS A 109 -4.58 14.25 -6.67
N VAL A 110 -5.57 14.07 -5.78
CA VAL A 110 -5.41 14.23 -4.33
C VAL A 110 -5.35 12.86 -3.67
N ARG A 111 -4.26 12.59 -2.94
CA ARG A 111 -4.08 11.33 -2.20
C ARG A 111 -4.46 11.53 -0.74
N SER A 112 -5.62 10.99 -0.37
CA SER A 112 -6.24 11.08 0.95
C SER A 112 -6.16 9.73 1.71
N PRO A 113 -6.27 9.72 3.05
CA PRO A 113 -6.47 10.88 3.93
C PRO A 113 -5.14 11.51 4.36
N ALA A 114 -5.10 12.84 4.47
CA ALA A 114 -3.96 13.57 5.02
C ALA A 114 -4.32 15.04 5.29
N ASN A 115 -3.52 15.77 6.08
CA ASN A 115 -3.78 17.18 6.38
C ASN A 115 -3.69 18.08 5.14
N ILE A 116 -2.66 17.90 4.32
CA ILE A 116 -2.52 18.63 3.05
C ILE A 116 -3.64 18.29 2.08
N SER A 117 -4.10 17.04 2.07
CA SER A 117 -5.20 16.58 1.23
C SER A 117 -6.53 17.17 1.67
N LEU A 118 -6.77 17.28 2.98
CA LEU A 118 -7.95 17.96 3.51
C LEU A 118 -8.02 19.40 3.01
N LEU A 119 -6.92 20.16 3.15
CA LEU A 119 -6.85 21.53 2.66
C LEU A 119 -7.05 21.61 1.14
N ALA A 120 -6.43 20.69 0.38
CA ALA A 120 -6.59 20.63 -1.07
C ALA A 120 -8.05 20.39 -1.48
N LEU A 121 -8.75 19.46 -0.85
CA LEU A 121 -10.15 19.17 -1.11
C LEU A 121 -11.04 20.40 -0.85
N MET A 122 -10.78 21.14 0.22
CA MET A 122 -11.52 22.36 0.55
C MET A 122 -11.26 23.47 -0.47
N ILE A 123 -9.98 23.74 -0.82
CA ILE A 123 -9.60 24.72 -1.82
C ILE A 123 -10.25 24.39 -3.19
N LEU A 124 -10.17 23.14 -3.61
CA LEU A 124 -10.72 22.71 -4.90
C LEU A 124 -12.25 22.79 -4.96
N ALA A 125 -12.95 22.59 -3.84
CA ALA A 125 -14.40 22.78 -3.78
C ALA A 125 -14.82 24.21 -4.00
N MET A 126 -14.01 25.17 -3.53
CA MET A 126 -14.28 26.61 -3.63
C MET A 126 -13.90 27.24 -4.99
N LEU A 127 -12.99 26.59 -5.71
CA LEU A 127 -12.41 27.15 -6.93
C LEU A 127 -12.95 26.48 -8.20
N ARG A 128 -13.02 27.25 -9.30
CA ARG A 128 -13.30 26.74 -10.63
C ARG A 128 -12.01 26.19 -11.25
N GLY A 129 -12.10 25.06 -11.97
CA GLY A 129 -11.01 24.37 -12.67
C GLY A 129 -9.82 23.91 -11.79
N PRO A 130 -9.01 23.00 -12.30
CA PRO A 130 -9.29 22.20 -13.48
C PRO A 130 -10.55 21.33 -13.31
N GLN A 131 -11.14 20.94 -14.43
CA GLN A 131 -12.39 20.16 -14.46
C GLN A 131 -12.17 18.72 -14.01
N VAL A 132 -11.03 18.14 -14.40
CA VAL A 132 -10.71 16.76 -14.09
C VAL A 132 -10.04 16.67 -12.71
N ARG A 133 -10.79 16.14 -11.74
CA ARG A 133 -10.35 15.98 -10.35
C ARG A 133 -10.52 14.54 -9.92
N TRP A 134 -9.48 13.99 -9.37
CA TRP A 134 -9.43 12.63 -8.90
C TRP A 134 -8.86 12.56 -7.49
N ALA A 135 -9.62 12.04 -6.56
CA ALA A 135 -9.17 11.76 -5.20
C ALA A 135 -8.98 10.24 -5.02
N LYS A 136 -7.85 9.81 -4.49
CA LYS A 136 -7.61 8.43 -4.05
C LYS A 136 -7.71 8.39 -2.53
N TYR A 137 -8.65 7.63 -2.00
CA TYR A 137 -8.69 7.36 -0.57
C TYR A 137 -7.98 6.02 -0.30
N ALA A 138 -6.78 6.09 0.29
CA ALA A 138 -5.92 4.94 0.47
C ALA A 138 -6.16 4.16 1.78
N GLY A 139 -6.92 4.73 2.72
CA GLY A 139 -7.28 4.11 3.99
C GLY A 139 -8.49 3.18 3.90
N ASP A 140 -8.96 2.72 5.06
CA ASP A 140 -10.19 1.96 5.18
C ASP A 140 -11.41 2.85 4.88
N TRP A 141 -12.07 2.56 3.75
CA TRP A 141 -13.24 3.35 3.33
C TRP A 141 -14.47 3.13 4.20
N ASN A 142 -14.63 1.96 4.77
CA ASN A 142 -15.78 1.59 5.60
C ASN A 142 -15.43 1.43 7.09
N ARG A 143 -14.44 2.19 7.58
CA ARG A 143 -13.99 2.07 8.96
C ARG A 143 -15.11 2.40 9.96
N THR A 144 -15.35 1.47 10.87
CA THR A 144 -16.31 1.61 11.99
C THR A 144 -15.63 1.84 13.34
N GLY A 145 -14.32 1.55 13.43
CA GLY A 145 -13.52 1.74 14.64
C GLY A 145 -12.99 3.17 14.84
N PRO A 146 -12.26 3.42 15.93
CA PRO A 146 -11.65 4.71 16.22
C PRO A 146 -10.74 5.20 15.08
N GLU A 147 -10.88 6.45 14.70
CA GLU A 147 -10.03 7.11 13.70
C GLU A 147 -9.91 8.62 13.98
N PRO A 148 -8.88 9.29 13.46
CA PRO A 148 -8.78 10.74 13.55
C PRO A 148 -10.01 11.43 12.93
N TRP A 149 -10.55 12.44 13.62
CA TRP A 149 -11.69 13.23 13.14
C TRP A 149 -11.48 13.74 11.70
N SER A 150 -10.27 14.22 11.38
CA SER A 150 -9.95 14.73 10.05
C SER A 150 -10.06 13.68 8.95
N TYR A 151 -9.82 12.40 9.25
CA TYR A 151 -9.96 11.28 8.29
C TYR A 151 -11.42 10.96 8.05
N ARG A 152 -12.21 10.90 9.12
CA ARG A 152 -13.66 10.71 9.05
C ARG A 152 -14.32 11.83 8.24
N PHE A 153 -13.91 13.10 8.47
CA PHE A 153 -14.39 14.24 7.72
C PHE A 153 -14.02 14.17 6.23
N GLN A 154 -12.78 13.84 5.88
CA GLN A 154 -12.36 13.68 4.49
C GLN A 154 -13.16 12.57 3.78
N ARG A 155 -13.38 11.44 4.44
CA ARG A 155 -14.19 10.35 3.91
C ARG A 155 -15.64 10.79 3.66
N TRP A 156 -16.25 11.46 4.62
CA TRP A 156 -17.58 12.05 4.48
C TRP A 156 -17.64 13.05 3.31
N TRP A 157 -16.69 13.96 3.22
CA TRP A 157 -16.58 14.96 2.15
C TRP A 157 -16.50 14.32 0.76
N LEU A 158 -15.66 13.32 0.63
CA LEU A 158 -15.50 12.57 -0.61
C LEU A 158 -16.75 11.75 -0.96
N ALA A 159 -17.38 11.13 0.03
CA ALA A 159 -18.61 10.35 -0.16
C ALA A 159 -19.78 11.20 -0.70
N HIS A 160 -19.86 12.47 -0.30
CA HIS A 160 -20.87 13.41 -0.77
C HIS A 160 -20.49 14.17 -2.06
N GLY A 161 -19.33 13.87 -2.66
CA GLY A 161 -18.91 14.48 -3.93
C GLY A 161 -18.57 15.97 -3.85
N LEU A 162 -18.38 16.52 -2.64
CA LEU A 162 -18.16 17.97 -2.43
C LEU A 162 -16.86 18.48 -3.07
N HIS A 163 -15.90 17.62 -3.38
CA HIS A 163 -14.67 17.94 -4.12
C HIS A 163 -14.91 18.06 -5.64
N ARG A 164 -16.11 17.76 -6.12
CA ARG A 164 -16.52 17.86 -7.54
C ARG A 164 -15.63 17.07 -8.49
N GLY A 165 -15.37 15.80 -8.18
CA GLY A 165 -14.51 14.93 -8.97
C GLY A 165 -14.75 13.45 -8.70
N LEU A 166 -13.90 12.61 -9.26
CA LEU A 166 -13.93 11.16 -9.08
C LEU A 166 -13.19 10.77 -7.80
N VAL A 167 -13.63 9.68 -7.19
CA VAL A 167 -12.97 9.08 -6.01
C VAL A 167 -12.62 7.63 -6.32
N THR A 168 -11.40 7.24 -6.03
CA THR A 168 -11.01 5.82 -6.06
C THR A 168 -10.77 5.29 -4.65
N VAL A 169 -11.31 4.12 -4.37
CA VAL A 169 -11.25 3.43 -3.08
C VAL A 169 -10.88 1.96 -3.27
N ASN A 170 -10.30 1.35 -2.26
CA ASN A 170 -10.14 -0.11 -2.24
C ASN A 170 -11.48 -0.78 -1.85
N GLY A 171 -11.81 -1.86 -2.56
CA GLY A 171 -13.05 -2.61 -2.31
C GLY A 171 -14.30 -2.02 -2.98
N ARG A 172 -15.39 -2.78 -2.88
CA ARG A 172 -16.74 -2.38 -3.31
C ARG A 172 -17.62 -2.28 -2.09
N TRP A 173 -18.33 -1.16 -1.95
CA TRP A 173 -19.08 -0.87 -0.75
C TRP A 173 -20.56 -0.68 -1.04
N PRO A 174 -21.47 -1.13 -0.16
CA PRO A 174 -22.91 -0.91 -0.33
C PRO A 174 -23.23 0.57 -0.51
N LYS A 175 -24.19 0.88 -1.38
CA LYS A 175 -24.65 2.26 -1.66
C LYS A 175 -23.55 3.21 -2.13
N GLN A 176 -22.51 2.69 -2.78
CA GLN A 176 -21.40 3.49 -3.32
C GLN A 176 -21.92 4.41 -4.44
N ALA A 177 -21.74 5.72 -4.26
CA ALA A 177 -22.19 6.71 -5.22
C ALA A 177 -21.47 6.59 -6.58
N PRO A 178 -22.08 7.02 -7.71
CA PRO A 178 -21.52 6.85 -9.06
C PRO A 178 -20.13 7.49 -9.28
N HIS A 179 -19.79 8.54 -8.55
CA HIS A 179 -18.47 9.19 -8.63
C HIS A 179 -17.37 8.42 -7.86
N ILE A 180 -17.74 7.41 -7.08
CA ILE A 180 -16.79 6.56 -6.34
C ILE A 180 -16.56 5.28 -7.14
N ARG A 181 -15.30 4.98 -7.40
CA ARG A 181 -14.86 3.81 -8.18
C ARG A 181 -13.98 2.90 -7.35
N SER A 182 -14.22 1.60 -7.43
CA SER A 182 -13.34 0.60 -6.84
C SER A 182 -12.06 0.49 -7.66
N PHE A 183 -10.92 0.53 -6.99
CA PHE A 183 -9.60 0.50 -7.62
C PHE A 183 -8.66 -0.42 -6.87
N LEU A 184 -7.86 -1.18 -7.60
CA LEU A 184 -6.79 -2.00 -7.04
C LEU A 184 -5.51 -1.16 -6.87
N ASN A 185 -4.81 -1.35 -5.76
CA ASN A 185 -3.53 -0.69 -5.51
C ASN A 185 -2.41 -1.36 -6.31
N PRO A 186 -1.76 -0.68 -7.27
CA PRO A 186 -0.68 -1.27 -8.04
C PRO A 186 0.59 -1.40 -7.20
N CYS A 187 1.35 -2.45 -7.44
CA CYS A 187 2.66 -2.64 -6.82
C CYS A 187 3.63 -3.51 -7.62
N LEU A 188 3.17 -4.16 -8.69
CA LEU A 188 3.92 -5.17 -9.42
C LEU A 188 4.19 -4.75 -10.88
N THR A 189 5.43 -4.93 -11.31
CA THR A 189 5.81 -4.89 -12.72
C THR A 189 5.62 -6.27 -13.36
N GLU A 190 5.59 -6.34 -14.69
CA GLU A 190 5.56 -7.62 -15.41
C GLU A 190 6.81 -8.48 -15.14
N ALA A 191 7.96 -7.83 -14.90
CA ALA A 191 9.20 -8.52 -14.53
C ALA A 191 9.08 -9.20 -13.15
N GLU A 192 8.53 -8.49 -12.15
CA GLU A 192 8.30 -9.02 -10.81
C GLU A 192 7.25 -10.16 -10.82
N LEU A 193 6.20 -10.04 -11.64
CA LEU A 193 5.22 -11.10 -11.82
C LEU A 193 5.84 -12.35 -12.44
N LYS A 194 6.71 -12.20 -13.43
CA LYS A 194 7.44 -13.31 -14.07
C LYS A 194 8.40 -13.96 -13.08
N GLU A 195 9.22 -13.17 -12.39
CA GLU A 195 10.16 -13.65 -11.38
C GLU A 195 9.43 -14.48 -10.30
N GLY A 196 8.33 -13.94 -9.75
CA GLY A 196 7.53 -14.62 -8.75
C GLY A 196 6.90 -15.92 -9.27
N ALA A 197 6.36 -15.91 -10.49
CA ALA A 197 5.79 -17.10 -11.12
C ALA A 197 6.86 -18.19 -11.33
N ASP A 198 8.06 -17.82 -11.78
CA ASP A 198 9.17 -18.76 -11.98
C ASP A 198 9.63 -19.36 -10.62
N ALA A 199 9.80 -18.52 -9.59
CA ALA A 199 10.17 -18.97 -8.24
C ALA A 199 9.13 -19.89 -7.60
N SER A 200 7.86 -19.74 -7.94
CA SER A 200 6.77 -20.52 -7.38
C SER A 200 6.58 -21.92 -8.00
N ARG A 201 7.20 -22.21 -9.15
CA ARG A 201 7.00 -23.49 -9.88
C ARG A 201 7.39 -24.72 -9.05
N SER A 202 8.49 -24.64 -8.34
CA SER A 202 9.00 -25.72 -7.47
C SER A 202 8.49 -25.62 -6.03
N LYS A 203 7.76 -24.55 -5.67
CA LYS A 203 7.31 -24.30 -4.31
C LYS A 203 6.30 -25.36 -3.88
N ARG A 204 6.53 -25.95 -2.71
CA ARG A 204 5.67 -26.96 -2.05
C ARG A 204 5.54 -26.57 -0.58
N LEU A 205 4.40 -26.85 0.00
CA LEU A 205 4.25 -26.71 1.46
C LEU A 205 5.12 -27.79 2.13
N GLY A 206 6.18 -27.34 2.78
CA GLY A 206 7.20 -28.21 3.40
C GLY A 206 7.34 -27.94 4.89
N LYS A 207 8.24 -28.69 5.52
CA LYS A 207 8.62 -28.50 6.93
C LYS A 207 10.07 -28.02 7.00
N PRO A 208 10.38 -26.99 7.79
CA PRO A 208 9.44 -26.16 8.55
C PRO A 208 8.56 -25.29 7.64
N VAL A 209 7.33 -25.01 8.11
CA VAL A 209 6.45 -24.04 7.45
C VAL A 209 7.08 -22.66 7.47
N GLN A 210 7.20 -22.01 6.30
CA GLN A 210 7.84 -20.69 6.18
C GLN A 210 6.77 -19.60 6.25
N LEU A 211 6.83 -18.77 7.28
CA LEU A 211 5.96 -17.63 7.54
C LEU A 211 6.73 -16.35 7.27
N LEU A 212 6.04 -15.33 6.80
CA LEU A 212 6.63 -14.04 6.49
C LEU A 212 5.75 -12.91 7.01
N PHE A 213 6.35 -11.93 7.65
CA PHE A 213 5.76 -10.62 7.94
C PHE A 213 6.63 -9.54 7.28
N VAL A 214 6.00 -8.61 6.55
CA VAL A 214 6.66 -7.45 5.96
C VAL A 214 5.86 -6.20 6.30
N GLY A 215 6.42 -5.32 7.12
CA GLY A 215 5.74 -4.12 7.57
C GLY A 215 6.48 -3.37 8.66
N ARG A 216 5.96 -2.22 9.07
CA ARG A 216 6.51 -1.52 10.23
C ARG A 216 6.24 -2.31 11.50
N LEU A 217 7.22 -2.37 12.38
CA LEU A 217 7.10 -3.02 13.69
C LEU A 217 6.43 -2.06 14.68
N GLU A 218 5.12 -1.89 14.51
CA GLU A 218 4.21 -1.06 15.30
C GLU A 218 3.02 -1.91 15.74
N SER A 219 2.44 -1.65 16.89
CA SER A 219 1.31 -2.41 17.46
C SER A 219 0.15 -2.58 16.48
N ALA A 220 -0.19 -1.52 15.73
CA ALA A 220 -1.26 -1.55 14.75
C ALA A 220 -1.02 -2.52 13.58
N LYS A 221 0.21 -3.01 13.37
CA LYS A 221 0.57 -3.96 12.30
C LYS A 221 0.57 -5.41 12.74
N GLY A 222 0.61 -5.68 14.05
CA GLY A 222 0.41 -7.01 14.62
C GLY A 222 1.59 -7.98 14.46
N ALA A 223 2.82 -7.49 14.45
CA ALA A 223 3.98 -8.36 14.44
C ALA A 223 4.07 -9.24 15.70
N ASP A 224 3.52 -8.78 16.82
CA ASP A 224 3.33 -9.53 18.07
C ASP A 224 2.47 -10.77 17.87
N VAL A 225 1.35 -10.63 17.18
CA VAL A 225 0.46 -11.75 16.82
C VAL A 225 1.19 -12.79 15.95
N CYS A 226 2.06 -12.34 15.04
CA CYS A 226 2.86 -13.26 14.22
C CYS A 226 3.82 -14.11 15.07
N VAL A 227 4.48 -13.49 16.08
CA VAL A 227 5.36 -14.20 17.02
C VAL A 227 4.58 -15.23 17.84
N GLU A 228 3.42 -14.83 18.38
CA GLU A 228 2.55 -15.74 19.16
C GLU A 228 1.94 -16.84 18.29
N THR A 229 1.68 -16.60 17.01
CA THR A 229 1.28 -17.66 16.05
C THR A 229 2.34 -18.75 15.93
N VAL A 230 3.64 -18.40 15.98
CA VAL A 230 4.71 -19.41 15.99
C VAL A 230 4.70 -20.23 17.27
N VAL A 231 4.36 -19.64 18.42
CA VAL A 231 4.19 -20.37 19.70
C VAL A 231 3.07 -21.39 19.55
N HIS A 232 1.89 -20.96 19.09
CA HIS A 232 0.76 -21.86 18.89
C HIS A 232 1.11 -23.05 17.96
N LEU A 233 1.76 -22.77 16.82
CA LEU A 233 2.18 -23.84 15.90
C LEU A 233 3.17 -24.81 16.54
N LYS A 234 4.11 -24.31 17.35
CA LYS A 234 5.06 -25.15 18.10
C LYS A 234 4.33 -26.08 19.08
N GLU A 235 3.33 -25.56 19.82
CA GLU A 235 2.50 -26.34 20.75
C GLU A 235 1.66 -27.40 20.02
N ALA A 236 1.18 -27.09 18.82
CA ALA A 236 0.48 -28.03 17.94
C ALA A 236 1.40 -29.03 17.22
N GLY A 237 2.72 -29.01 17.51
CA GLY A 237 3.70 -29.91 16.85
C GLY A 237 4.02 -29.57 15.41
N VAL A 238 3.67 -28.37 14.94
CA VAL A 238 3.96 -27.88 13.60
C VAL A 238 5.25 -27.08 13.60
N ALA A 239 6.33 -27.61 13.02
CA ALA A 239 7.58 -26.88 12.86
C ALA A 239 7.37 -25.69 11.91
N ALA A 240 7.61 -24.45 12.41
CA ALA A 240 7.46 -23.22 11.65
C ALA A 240 8.68 -22.31 11.81
N ARG A 241 8.95 -21.47 10.82
CA ARG A 241 9.91 -20.37 10.86
C ARG A 241 9.24 -19.10 10.38
N LEU A 242 9.48 -17.99 11.08
CA LEU A 242 8.94 -16.68 10.79
C LEU A 242 10.09 -15.72 10.48
N ASP A 243 10.04 -15.12 9.29
CA ASP A 243 10.87 -13.99 8.92
C ASP A 243 10.08 -12.68 9.15
N LEU A 244 10.60 -11.77 9.99
CA LEU A 244 10.02 -10.43 10.21
C LEU A 244 10.92 -9.39 9.54
N ILE A 245 10.35 -8.67 8.57
CA ILE A 245 11.07 -7.65 7.80
C ILE A 245 10.42 -6.30 8.05
N GLY A 246 11.18 -5.38 8.56
CA GLY A 246 10.77 -4.01 8.85
C GLY A 246 11.46 -3.44 10.07
N GLU A 247 11.25 -2.14 10.26
CA GLU A 247 11.70 -1.39 11.43
C GLU A 247 10.50 -0.77 12.14
N GLY A 248 10.67 -0.43 13.40
CA GLY A 248 9.66 0.21 14.22
C GLY A 248 10.03 0.24 15.69
N GLU A 249 9.26 1.01 16.44
CA GLU A 249 9.50 1.23 17.88
C GLU A 249 9.36 -0.04 18.73
N GLU A 250 8.60 -1.03 18.24
CA GLU A 250 8.36 -2.29 18.97
C GLU A 250 9.41 -3.36 18.73
N ARG A 251 10.41 -3.15 17.84
CA ARG A 251 11.39 -4.17 17.49
C ARG A 251 12.01 -4.86 18.71
N ARG A 252 12.54 -4.07 19.65
CA ARG A 252 13.21 -4.63 20.86
C ARG A 252 12.24 -5.40 21.75
N VAL A 253 11.02 -4.89 21.88
CA VAL A 253 9.97 -5.55 22.68
C VAL A 253 9.61 -6.90 22.06
N LEU A 254 9.50 -6.97 20.73
CA LEU A 254 9.18 -8.19 20.01
C LEU A 254 10.33 -9.22 20.05
N GLU A 255 11.58 -8.78 19.96
CA GLU A 255 12.76 -9.64 20.12
C GLU A 255 12.79 -10.26 21.53
N CYS A 256 12.60 -9.45 22.59
CA CYS A 256 12.49 -9.97 23.97
C CYS A 256 11.31 -10.94 24.11
N LYS A 257 10.14 -10.60 23.59
CA LYS A 257 8.96 -11.46 23.61
C LYS A 257 9.22 -12.83 22.95
N ALA A 258 9.94 -12.87 21.83
CA ALA A 258 10.29 -14.12 21.17
C ALA A 258 11.22 -15.00 22.03
N ILE A 259 12.12 -14.38 22.82
CA ILE A 259 12.99 -15.07 23.78
C ILE A 259 12.15 -15.63 24.93
N ASP A 260 11.33 -14.80 25.58
CA ASP A 260 10.50 -15.16 26.73
C ASP A 260 9.52 -16.31 26.41
N LEU A 261 9.00 -16.32 25.18
CA LEU A 261 8.11 -17.37 24.68
C LEU A 261 8.85 -18.60 24.09
N GLY A 262 10.18 -18.60 24.11
CA GLY A 262 10.99 -19.73 23.67
C GLY A 262 10.90 -20.04 22.17
N VAL A 263 10.70 -18.99 21.33
CA VAL A 263 10.61 -19.10 19.85
C VAL A 263 11.64 -18.25 19.11
N ALA A 264 12.67 -17.71 19.81
CA ALA A 264 13.70 -16.84 19.22
C ALA A 264 14.44 -17.50 18.03
N GLU A 265 14.69 -18.82 18.09
CA GLU A 265 15.34 -19.57 17.00
C GLU A 265 14.43 -19.73 15.77
N SER A 266 13.10 -19.59 15.97
CA SER A 266 12.10 -19.73 14.94
C SER A 266 11.61 -18.38 14.36
N ALA A 267 11.84 -17.25 15.07
CA ALA A 267 11.42 -15.91 14.66
C ALA A 267 12.64 -15.03 14.41
N LYS A 268 12.92 -14.71 13.15
CA LYS A 268 14.10 -13.91 12.74
C LYS A 268 13.73 -12.49 12.35
N PHE A 269 14.34 -11.51 12.99
CA PHE A 269 14.18 -10.07 12.72
C PHE A 269 15.30 -9.58 11.79
N HIS A 270 14.93 -9.21 10.56
CA HIS A 270 15.90 -8.83 9.52
C HIS A 270 16.12 -7.32 9.41
N GLY A 271 15.35 -6.52 10.15
CA GLY A 271 15.37 -5.07 9.99
C GLY A 271 14.71 -4.60 8.68
N GLY A 272 14.88 -3.32 8.37
CA GLY A 272 14.41 -2.76 7.12
C GLY A 272 15.27 -3.22 5.95
N LEU A 273 14.66 -3.78 4.93
CA LEU A 273 15.36 -4.23 3.73
C LEU A 273 14.93 -3.40 2.50
N PRO A 274 15.84 -3.17 1.55
CA PRO A 274 15.48 -2.60 0.26
C PRO A 274 14.60 -3.59 -0.53
N ARG A 275 13.76 -3.04 -1.42
CA ARG A 275 12.75 -3.84 -2.14
C ARG A 275 13.35 -5.01 -2.91
N GLU A 276 14.51 -4.80 -3.53
CA GLU A 276 15.21 -5.79 -4.35
C GLU A 276 15.58 -7.07 -3.56
N ARG A 277 15.70 -6.93 -2.25
CA ARG A 277 15.98 -8.06 -1.35
C ARG A 277 14.72 -8.78 -0.86
N LEU A 278 13.52 -8.26 -1.09
CA LEU A 278 12.29 -8.88 -0.61
C LEU A 278 11.90 -10.12 -1.43
N GLY A 279 12.23 -10.17 -2.72
CA GLY A 279 11.90 -11.27 -3.61
C GLY A 279 12.31 -12.64 -3.06
N GLN A 280 13.53 -12.74 -2.49
CA GLN A 280 14.01 -13.99 -1.89
C GLN A 280 13.18 -14.48 -0.70
N PHE A 281 12.59 -13.55 0.07
CA PHE A 281 11.73 -13.89 1.20
C PHE A 281 10.34 -14.30 0.73
N TYR A 282 9.76 -13.57 -0.23
CA TYR A 282 8.52 -13.97 -0.86
C TYR A 282 8.63 -15.34 -1.55
N ALA A 283 9.75 -15.62 -2.21
CA ALA A 283 9.98 -16.88 -2.91
C ALA A 283 9.95 -18.10 -1.97
N ARG A 284 10.50 -17.99 -0.75
CA ARG A 284 10.50 -19.09 0.22
C ARG A 284 9.27 -19.14 1.11
N ALA A 285 8.55 -18.04 1.30
CA ALA A 285 7.40 -17.98 2.19
C ALA A 285 6.24 -18.88 1.67
N HIS A 286 5.70 -19.72 2.55
CA HIS A 286 4.45 -20.45 2.30
C HIS A 286 3.25 -19.57 2.60
N PHE A 287 3.34 -18.76 3.65
CA PHE A 287 2.29 -17.83 4.08
C PHE A 287 2.87 -16.46 4.36
N ILE A 288 2.09 -15.43 4.03
CA ILE A 288 2.32 -14.07 4.53
C ILE A 288 1.29 -13.75 5.60
N LEU A 289 1.76 -13.32 6.78
CA LEU A 289 0.92 -12.94 7.91
C LEU A 289 0.75 -11.44 7.95
N LEU A 290 -0.48 -10.96 8.08
CA LEU A 290 -0.80 -9.53 8.20
C LEU A 290 -1.95 -9.29 9.20
N PRO A 291 -1.71 -9.42 10.51
CA PRO A 291 -2.73 -9.20 11.53
C PRO A 291 -2.91 -7.71 11.88
N SER A 292 -3.04 -6.85 10.86
CA SER A 292 -3.17 -5.40 11.02
C SER A 292 -4.55 -4.99 11.56
N GLU A 293 -4.61 -3.92 12.34
CA GLU A 293 -5.87 -3.32 12.82
C GLU A 293 -6.63 -2.55 11.74
N SER A 294 -5.91 -2.01 10.77
CA SER A 294 -6.49 -1.18 9.72
C SER A 294 -5.61 -1.17 8.50
N GLU A 295 -6.22 -1.38 7.35
CA GLU A 295 -5.60 -1.30 6.03
C GLU A 295 -6.58 -0.69 5.02
N GLY A 296 -6.08 -0.27 3.86
CA GLY A 296 -6.91 -0.15 2.66
C GLY A 296 -6.85 -1.48 1.89
N TRP A 297 -5.84 -1.60 1.03
CA TRP A 297 -5.32 -2.87 0.51
C TRP A 297 -3.81 -2.84 0.63
N PRO A 298 -3.22 -3.71 1.45
CA PRO A 298 -1.77 -3.72 1.71
C PRO A 298 -1.01 -4.32 0.53
N LYS A 299 -0.08 -3.56 -0.04
CA LYS A 299 0.72 -3.96 -1.22
C LYS A 299 1.52 -5.24 -0.97
N VAL A 300 1.98 -5.44 0.24
CA VAL A 300 2.76 -6.64 0.64
C VAL A 300 2.01 -7.96 0.41
N LEU A 301 0.68 -7.95 0.51
CA LEU A 301 -0.12 -9.14 0.18
C LEU A 301 -0.01 -9.46 -1.32
N SER A 302 -0.21 -8.45 -2.19
CA SER A 302 -0.08 -8.65 -3.64
C SER A 302 1.34 -9.05 -4.04
N GLU A 303 2.35 -8.48 -3.39
CA GLU A 303 3.76 -8.81 -3.61
C GLU A 303 4.04 -10.28 -3.23
N ALA A 304 3.59 -10.73 -2.07
CA ALA A 304 3.72 -12.13 -1.64
C ALA A 304 2.93 -13.10 -2.54
N MET A 305 1.70 -12.70 -2.93
CA MET A 305 0.85 -13.48 -3.85
C MET A 305 1.53 -13.69 -5.20
N ALA A 306 2.31 -12.72 -5.70
CA ALA A 306 3.06 -12.87 -6.95
C ALA A 306 4.09 -14.00 -6.92
N TYR A 307 4.52 -14.40 -5.72
CA TYR A 307 5.43 -15.52 -5.48
C TYR A 307 4.69 -16.77 -4.94
N GLY A 308 3.36 -16.79 -4.99
CA GLY A 308 2.55 -17.91 -4.54
C GLY A 308 2.53 -18.12 -3.02
N ALA A 309 2.89 -17.12 -2.22
CA ALA A 309 2.65 -17.18 -0.79
C ALA A 309 1.16 -16.93 -0.51
N VAL A 310 0.57 -17.73 0.39
CA VAL A 310 -0.86 -17.67 0.72
C VAL A 310 -1.07 -16.61 1.82
N PRO A 311 -1.90 -15.57 1.60
CA PRO A 311 -2.21 -14.57 2.61
C PRO A 311 -3.01 -15.12 3.79
N MET A 312 -2.55 -14.78 5.01
CA MET A 312 -3.27 -14.91 6.27
C MET A 312 -3.36 -13.50 6.86
N ALA A 313 -4.52 -12.86 6.77
CA ALA A 313 -4.64 -11.45 7.13
C ALA A 313 -5.88 -11.17 7.96
N SER A 314 -5.85 -10.13 8.79
CA SER A 314 -7.05 -9.67 9.48
C SER A 314 -8.15 -9.27 8.50
N ALA A 315 -9.40 -9.59 8.84
CA ALA A 315 -10.58 -9.29 8.03
C ALA A 315 -10.96 -7.80 8.14
N VAL A 316 -10.04 -6.92 7.76
CA VAL A 316 -10.24 -5.46 7.80
C VAL A 316 -10.38 -4.89 6.40
N SER A 317 -11.20 -3.85 6.26
CA SER A 317 -11.41 -3.13 5.01
C SER A 317 -11.75 -4.04 3.82
N SER A 318 -11.01 -3.88 2.71
CA SER A 318 -11.25 -4.64 1.47
C SER A 318 -10.59 -6.03 1.45
N ILE A 319 -9.82 -6.41 2.47
CA ILE A 319 -9.08 -7.67 2.51
C ILE A 319 -10.02 -8.88 2.35
N PRO A 320 -11.11 -9.04 3.13
CA PRO A 320 -12.02 -10.16 2.96
C PRO A 320 -12.64 -10.24 1.57
N GLN A 321 -12.99 -9.08 1.00
CA GLN A 321 -13.60 -9.04 -0.33
C GLN A 321 -12.68 -9.60 -1.42
N TYR A 322 -11.42 -9.22 -1.39
CA TYR A 322 -10.45 -9.65 -2.41
C TYR A 322 -9.98 -11.08 -2.18
N LEU A 323 -9.65 -11.47 -0.94
CA LEU A 323 -9.21 -12.84 -0.66
C LEU A 323 -10.31 -13.86 -0.99
N ASN A 324 -11.58 -13.57 -0.66
CA ASN A 324 -12.71 -14.42 -1.01
C ASN A 324 -12.96 -14.45 -2.52
N ALA A 325 -12.96 -13.27 -3.19
CA ALA A 325 -13.18 -13.20 -4.64
C ALA A 325 -12.10 -13.95 -5.44
N PHE A 326 -10.88 -14.00 -4.93
CA PHE A 326 -9.76 -14.69 -5.57
C PHE A 326 -9.58 -16.12 -5.08
N SER A 327 -10.26 -16.54 -4.00
CA SER A 327 -10.00 -17.79 -3.30
C SER A 327 -8.50 -18.00 -3.03
N ALA A 328 -7.84 -16.96 -2.52
CA ALA A 328 -6.38 -16.85 -2.49
C ALA A 328 -5.84 -16.56 -1.09
N GLY A 329 -6.33 -17.23 -0.06
CA GLY A 329 -5.90 -17.06 1.31
C GLY A 329 -7.04 -17.00 2.30
N HIS A 330 -6.77 -16.51 3.50
CA HIS A 330 -7.74 -16.50 4.59
C HIS A 330 -7.82 -15.13 5.26
N ALA A 331 -9.05 -14.58 5.36
CA ALA A 331 -9.33 -13.37 6.11
C ALA A 331 -9.86 -13.75 7.50
N ILE A 332 -9.14 -13.39 8.55
CA ILE A 332 -9.38 -13.81 9.93
C ILE A 332 -10.05 -12.68 10.69
N ASN A 333 -11.23 -12.92 11.27
CA ASN A 333 -12.06 -11.90 11.94
C ASN A 333 -11.53 -11.43 13.31
N SER A 334 -10.30 -11.76 13.64
CA SER A 334 -9.66 -11.41 14.89
C SER A 334 -8.16 -11.26 14.71
N ARG A 335 -7.50 -10.61 15.68
CA ARG A 335 -6.04 -10.61 15.84
C ARG A 335 -5.57 -11.67 16.84
N ASP A 336 -6.39 -12.69 17.07
CA ASP A 336 -6.05 -13.82 17.94
C ASP A 336 -5.02 -14.72 17.25
N PRO A 337 -3.81 -14.91 17.81
CA PRO A 337 -2.76 -15.75 17.24
C PRO A 337 -3.17 -17.22 17.09
N HIS A 338 -4.08 -17.71 17.94
CA HIS A 338 -4.63 -19.08 17.85
C HIS A 338 -5.43 -19.28 16.55
N LEU A 339 -6.20 -18.28 16.12
CA LEU A 339 -6.96 -18.35 14.88
C LEU A 339 -6.05 -18.31 13.65
N PHE A 340 -4.95 -17.54 13.70
CA PHE A 340 -3.93 -17.57 12.64
C PHE A 340 -3.23 -18.93 12.59
N GLY A 341 -2.86 -19.51 13.75
CA GLY A 341 -2.23 -20.81 13.84
C GLY A 341 -3.15 -21.91 13.32
N SER A 342 -4.39 -22.01 13.78
CA SER A 342 -5.37 -23.01 13.36
C SER A 342 -5.69 -22.94 11.87
N ALA A 343 -5.72 -21.72 11.30
CA ALA A 343 -5.87 -21.56 9.85
C ALA A 343 -4.66 -22.15 9.10
N ILE A 344 -3.43 -21.97 9.59
CA ILE A 344 -2.23 -22.57 9.00
C ILE A 344 -2.24 -24.09 9.14
N GLU A 345 -2.64 -24.63 10.32
CA GLU A 345 -2.78 -26.08 10.56
C GLU A 345 -3.73 -26.74 9.55
N THR A 346 -4.84 -26.05 9.21
CA THR A 346 -5.77 -26.54 8.18
C THR A 346 -5.05 -26.78 6.84
N TYR A 347 -4.17 -25.89 6.43
CA TYR A 347 -3.38 -26.08 5.20
C TYR A 347 -2.29 -27.15 5.35
N VAL A 348 -1.69 -27.27 6.54
CA VAL A 348 -0.71 -28.34 6.81
C VAL A 348 -1.36 -29.71 6.72
N GLY A 349 -2.60 -29.85 7.21
CA GLY A 349 -3.40 -31.06 7.09
C GLY A 349 -3.94 -31.32 5.68
N ALA A 350 -4.03 -30.27 4.85
CA ALA A 350 -4.56 -30.33 3.48
C ALA A 350 -3.62 -29.63 2.46
N PRO A 351 -2.44 -30.17 2.14
CA PRO A 351 -1.48 -29.53 1.23
C PRO A 351 -2.03 -29.23 -0.17
N ALA A 352 -3.04 -29.98 -0.62
CA ALA A 352 -3.72 -29.73 -1.88
C ALA A 352 -4.46 -28.37 -1.85
N LEU A 353 -5.13 -28.04 -0.74
CA LEU A 353 -5.79 -26.75 -0.54
C LEU A 353 -4.77 -25.60 -0.56
N TRP A 354 -3.62 -25.78 0.11
CA TRP A 354 -2.54 -24.80 0.05
C TRP A 354 -2.09 -24.56 -1.40
N LYS A 355 -1.89 -25.64 -2.16
CA LYS A 355 -1.47 -25.56 -3.57
C LYS A 355 -2.48 -24.81 -4.43
N GLU A 356 -3.75 -25.08 -4.23
CA GLU A 356 -4.86 -24.41 -4.92
C GLU A 356 -4.84 -22.89 -4.62
N HIS A 357 -4.83 -22.51 -3.34
CA HIS A 357 -4.82 -21.11 -2.93
C HIS A 357 -3.54 -20.39 -3.36
N SER A 358 -2.39 -21.06 -3.36
CA SER A 358 -1.13 -20.55 -3.89
C SER A 358 -1.22 -20.23 -5.39
N MET A 359 -1.82 -21.13 -6.18
CA MET A 359 -2.04 -20.91 -7.63
C MET A 359 -3.04 -19.76 -7.86
N ASN A 360 -4.08 -19.68 -7.06
CA ASN A 360 -5.06 -18.60 -7.13
C ASN A 360 -4.43 -17.24 -6.76
N ALA A 361 -3.54 -17.21 -5.74
CA ALA A 361 -2.76 -16.05 -5.37
C ALA A 361 -1.91 -15.54 -6.56
N LEU A 362 -1.19 -16.42 -7.24
CA LEU A 362 -0.42 -16.11 -8.45
C LEU A 362 -1.28 -15.47 -9.57
N LYS A 363 -2.47 -16.03 -9.80
CA LYS A 363 -3.40 -15.48 -10.80
C LYS A 363 -3.90 -14.11 -10.40
N ALA A 364 -4.29 -13.96 -9.13
CA ALA A 364 -4.81 -12.71 -8.58
C ALA A 364 -3.76 -11.58 -8.56
N ALA A 365 -2.50 -11.90 -8.28
CA ALA A 365 -1.40 -10.93 -8.26
C ALA A 365 -1.28 -10.12 -9.55
N LYS A 366 -1.59 -10.72 -10.71
CA LYS A 366 -1.57 -10.05 -12.02
C LYS A 366 -2.49 -8.83 -12.07
N GLN A 367 -3.58 -8.82 -11.29
CA GLN A 367 -4.52 -7.69 -11.25
C GLN A 367 -3.92 -6.45 -10.61
N PHE A 368 -2.86 -6.60 -9.79
CA PHE A 368 -2.15 -5.53 -9.11
C PHE A 368 -0.93 -5.03 -9.89
N SER A 369 -0.85 -5.35 -11.19
CA SER A 369 0.20 -4.85 -12.07
C SER A 369 0.04 -3.35 -12.35
N TYR A 370 1.15 -2.67 -12.60
CA TYR A 370 1.12 -1.28 -13.04
C TYR A 370 0.41 -1.13 -14.40
N ASP A 371 0.52 -2.10 -15.30
CA ASP A 371 -0.16 -2.07 -16.60
C ASP A 371 -1.70 -2.07 -16.44
N ASN A 372 -2.24 -2.90 -15.55
CA ASN A 372 -3.67 -2.90 -15.24
C ASN A 372 -4.11 -1.57 -14.61
N TYR A 373 -3.30 -1.03 -13.71
CA TYR A 373 -3.56 0.25 -13.08
C TYR A 373 -3.59 1.40 -14.10
N LEU A 374 -2.62 1.47 -14.99
CA LEU A 374 -2.55 2.52 -16.02
C LEU A 374 -3.75 2.45 -16.98
N ARG A 375 -4.18 1.24 -17.37
CA ARG A 375 -5.42 1.06 -18.14
C ARG A 375 -6.65 1.56 -17.38
N ALA A 376 -6.75 1.22 -16.10
CA ALA A 376 -7.86 1.66 -15.25
C ALA A 376 -7.87 3.19 -15.06
N VAL A 377 -6.72 3.83 -14.88
CA VAL A 377 -6.61 5.30 -14.79
C VAL A 377 -6.97 5.97 -16.11
N ARG A 378 -6.52 5.45 -17.25
CA ARG A 378 -6.91 5.94 -18.57
C ARG A 378 -8.44 5.97 -18.74
N ASN A 379 -9.08 4.85 -18.44
CA ASN A 379 -10.53 4.72 -18.52
C ASN A 379 -11.24 5.65 -17.52
N LEU A 380 -10.69 5.78 -16.30
CA LEU A 380 -11.25 6.66 -15.27
C LEU A 380 -11.27 8.13 -15.70
N LEU A 381 -10.19 8.58 -16.34
CA LEU A 381 -9.97 9.98 -16.71
C LEU A 381 -10.35 10.28 -18.18
N ASN A 382 -10.83 9.29 -18.93
CA ASN A 382 -11.13 9.38 -20.37
C ASN A 382 -9.94 9.90 -21.20
N LEU A 383 -8.71 9.50 -20.84
CA LEU A 383 -7.52 9.89 -21.57
C LEU A 383 -7.49 9.19 -22.95
N PRO A 384 -7.13 9.90 -24.04
CA PRO A 384 -7.16 9.34 -25.37
C PRO A 384 -6.23 8.12 -25.52
N PHE A 385 -6.70 7.09 -26.20
CA PHE A 385 -5.83 6.03 -26.71
C PHE A 385 -5.05 6.58 -27.89
N SER A 386 -3.72 6.62 -27.81
CA SER A 386 -2.94 6.82 -29.03
C SER A 386 -2.85 5.49 -29.76
N GLU A 387 -3.66 5.29 -30.79
CA GLU A 387 -3.46 4.22 -31.75
C GLU A 387 -2.09 4.41 -32.40
N ARG A 388 -1.30 3.35 -32.45
CA ARG A 388 -0.18 3.30 -33.41
C ARG A 388 -0.81 3.21 -34.78
N THR A 389 -0.87 4.30 -35.54
CA THR A 389 -0.89 4.19 -36.98
C THR A 389 0.47 3.61 -37.35
N CYS A 390 0.49 2.32 -37.69
CA CYS A 390 1.58 1.74 -38.45
C CYS A 390 1.59 2.44 -39.79
N ALA A 391 2.57 3.34 -39.97
CA ALA A 391 2.97 3.83 -41.27
C ALA A 391 4.19 3.04 -41.72
#